data_eea0bf53ad910245e91c870e1ee94b4b
#
_entry.id   eea0bf53ad910245e91c870e1ee94b4b
#
_cell.length_a   1.000
_cell.length_b   1.000
_cell.length_c   1.000
_cell.angle_alpha   90.00
_cell.angle_beta   90.00
_cell.angle_gamma   90.00
#
_symmetry.space_group_name_H-M   'P 1'
#
loop_
_entity.id
_entity.type
_entity.pdbx_description
1 polymer ?
#
loop_
_entity_poly.entity_id
_entity_poly.type
_entity_poly.pdbx_seq_one_letter_code
_entity_poly.pdbx_strand_id
1 'polypeptide(L)'
;MASSARPPLTAAAWAPLLREALAREGRFRWPLRGTSMLPTLPVECEIEVAPLPVPLPERPRERLHLGSLVVFAAGDILVAHRLVRRAGGQWVMQGDGRRAPDLPVEPEQVLGVVTAAYQGGRRCWPDRVEPAVRWFWVARYYLLRPIRFTWHALRGLRGPS
;
A
#
# COMPACT_ATOMS: atom_id res chain seq x y z
N MET A 1 -26.95 -0.19 -33.26
CA MET A 1 -26.01 -1.16 -32.71
C MET A 1 -25.46 -0.55 -31.42
N ALA A 2 -26.00 -0.94 -30.26
CA ALA A 2 -25.56 -0.42 -28.97
C ALA A 2 -24.25 -1.14 -28.56
N SER A 3 -23.16 -0.37 -28.49
CA SER A 3 -21.88 -0.84 -27.93
C SER A 3 -22.09 -1.15 -26.43
N SER A 4 -22.16 -2.42 -26.12
CA SER A 4 -22.16 -2.90 -24.71
C SER A 4 -20.78 -2.68 -24.11
N ALA A 5 -20.49 -1.45 -23.70
CA ALA A 5 -19.34 -1.16 -22.87
C ALA A 5 -19.59 -1.84 -21.52
N ARG A 6 -18.87 -2.94 -21.22
CA ARG A 6 -18.83 -3.51 -19.87
C ARG A 6 -18.44 -2.41 -18.90
N PRO A 7 -19.21 -2.21 -17.80
CA PRO A 7 -18.80 -1.26 -16.77
C PRO A 7 -17.38 -1.61 -16.29
N PRO A 8 -16.53 -0.63 -16.02
CA PRO A 8 -15.21 -0.89 -15.49
C PRO A 8 -15.37 -1.66 -14.18
N LEU A 9 -14.68 -2.79 -14.05
CA LEU A 9 -14.67 -3.58 -12.82
C LEU A 9 -14.08 -2.70 -11.71
N THR A 10 -14.83 -2.52 -10.64
CA THR A 10 -14.36 -1.79 -9.46
C THR A 10 -13.24 -2.56 -8.75
N ALA A 11 -12.45 -1.90 -7.91
CA ALA A 11 -11.40 -2.56 -7.12
C ALA A 11 -12.00 -3.66 -6.21
N ALA A 12 -13.21 -3.47 -5.72
CA ALA A 12 -13.94 -4.47 -4.97
C ALA A 12 -14.20 -5.75 -5.79
N ALA A 13 -14.46 -5.63 -7.09
CA ALA A 13 -14.64 -6.77 -7.98
C ALA A 13 -13.30 -7.45 -8.35
N TRP A 14 -12.22 -6.68 -8.45
CA TRP A 14 -10.89 -7.22 -8.75
C TRP A 14 -10.22 -7.91 -7.55
N ALA A 15 -10.48 -7.47 -6.34
CA ALA A 15 -9.81 -7.96 -5.15
C ALA A 15 -9.92 -9.49 -4.97
N PRO A 16 -11.09 -10.14 -5.09
CA PRO A 16 -11.22 -11.58 -5.01
C PRO A 16 -10.45 -12.32 -6.10
N LEU A 17 -10.55 -11.83 -7.36
CA LEU A 17 -9.87 -12.42 -8.51
C LEU A 17 -8.35 -12.37 -8.37
N LEU A 18 -7.83 -11.25 -7.88
CA LEU A 18 -6.40 -11.11 -7.63
C LEU A 18 -5.92 -12.02 -6.50
N ARG A 19 -6.70 -12.20 -5.44
CA ARG A 19 -6.37 -13.14 -4.37
C ARG A 19 -6.32 -14.57 -4.89
N GLU A 20 -7.31 -14.96 -5.69
CA GLU A 20 -7.34 -16.29 -6.29
C GLU A 20 -6.15 -16.51 -7.23
N ALA A 21 -5.84 -15.53 -8.09
CA ALA A 21 -4.68 -15.57 -8.97
C ALA A 21 -3.38 -15.68 -8.17
N LEU A 22 -3.22 -14.86 -7.13
CA LEU A 22 -2.06 -14.91 -6.24
C LEU A 22 -1.94 -16.25 -5.50
N ALA A 23 -3.05 -16.82 -5.03
CA ALA A 23 -3.06 -18.10 -4.35
C ALA A 23 -2.65 -19.25 -5.29
N ARG A 24 -3.04 -19.17 -6.56
CA ARG A 24 -2.76 -20.20 -7.57
C ARG A 24 -1.37 -20.07 -8.18
N GLU A 25 -0.96 -18.85 -8.52
CA GLU A 25 0.27 -18.58 -9.27
C GLU A 25 1.46 -18.20 -8.36
N GLY A 26 1.20 -17.90 -7.09
CA GLY A 26 2.19 -17.55 -6.09
C GLY A 26 2.79 -16.15 -6.27
N ARG A 27 2.74 -15.56 -7.46
CA ARG A 27 3.24 -14.22 -7.76
C ARG A 27 2.51 -13.61 -8.94
N PHE A 28 2.39 -12.28 -8.92
CA PHE A 28 1.75 -11.52 -9.99
C PHE A 28 2.49 -10.22 -10.24
N ARG A 29 2.65 -9.83 -11.51
CA ARG A 29 3.21 -8.53 -11.88
C ARG A 29 2.10 -7.55 -12.20
N TRP A 30 2.22 -6.36 -11.61
CA TRP A 30 1.24 -5.29 -11.74
C TRP A 30 1.90 -3.97 -12.14
N PRO A 31 1.43 -3.27 -13.19
CA PRO A 31 1.94 -1.96 -13.53
C PRO A 31 1.53 -0.94 -12.46
N LEU A 32 2.50 -0.33 -11.81
CA LEU A 32 2.29 0.75 -10.85
C LEU A 32 2.40 2.08 -11.56
N ARG A 33 1.38 2.91 -11.37
CA ARG A 33 1.33 4.27 -11.93
C ARG A 33 1.21 5.29 -10.81
N GLY A 34 1.69 6.51 -11.09
CA GLY A 34 1.60 7.63 -10.14
C GLY A 34 2.88 7.84 -9.34
N THR A 35 2.83 8.87 -8.49
CA THR A 35 3.99 9.42 -7.78
C THR A 35 3.97 9.18 -6.28
N SER A 36 2.93 8.49 -5.77
CA SER A 36 2.72 8.34 -4.32
C SER A 36 3.81 7.56 -3.60
N MET A 37 4.57 6.74 -4.33
CA MET A 37 5.67 5.93 -3.79
C MET A 37 7.06 6.50 -4.07
N LEU A 38 7.14 7.69 -4.68
CA LEU A 38 8.43 8.37 -4.80
C LEU A 38 8.99 8.73 -3.41
N PRO A 39 10.30 8.69 -3.22
CA PRO A 39 11.35 8.29 -4.17
C PRO A 39 11.62 6.78 -4.20
N THR A 40 10.95 5.97 -3.37
CA THR A 40 11.25 4.54 -3.21
C THR A 40 11.00 3.73 -4.48
N LEU A 41 9.87 3.97 -5.13
CA LEU A 41 9.55 3.35 -6.41
C LEU A 41 9.46 4.42 -7.50
N PRO A 42 10.09 4.19 -8.65
CA PRO A 42 10.00 5.12 -9.77
C PRO A 42 8.60 5.14 -10.37
N VAL A 43 8.27 6.22 -11.07
CA VAL A 43 7.03 6.33 -11.84
C VAL A 43 7.05 5.30 -12.97
N GLU A 44 5.89 4.69 -13.24
CA GLU A 44 5.74 3.71 -14.32
C GLU A 44 6.67 2.49 -14.19
N CYS A 45 6.70 1.89 -13.00
CA CYS A 45 7.36 0.61 -12.80
C CYS A 45 6.35 -0.54 -12.73
N GLU A 46 6.83 -1.76 -12.88
CA GLU A 46 6.06 -2.97 -12.59
C GLU A 46 6.43 -3.45 -11.19
N ILE A 47 5.43 -3.73 -10.35
CA ILE A 47 5.64 -4.36 -9.06
C ILE A 47 5.32 -5.85 -9.12
N GLU A 48 6.12 -6.66 -8.46
CA GLU A 48 5.86 -8.06 -8.22
C GLU A 48 5.18 -8.21 -6.87
N VAL A 49 4.00 -8.83 -6.87
CA VAL A 49 3.17 -9.00 -5.68
C VAL A 49 3.11 -10.49 -5.34
N ALA A 50 3.36 -10.83 -4.10
CA ALA A 50 3.17 -12.16 -3.54
C ALA A 50 1.93 -12.20 -2.64
N PRO A 51 1.29 -13.38 -2.45
CA PRO A 51 0.17 -13.51 -1.53
C PRO A 51 0.59 -13.18 -0.11
N LEU A 52 -0.36 -12.71 0.69
CA LEU A 52 -0.16 -12.64 2.12
C LEU A 52 -0.03 -14.06 2.67
N PRO A 53 0.91 -14.30 3.60
CA PRO A 53 0.95 -15.58 4.29
C PRO A 53 -0.35 -15.79 5.07
N VAL A 54 -1.02 -16.93 4.85
CA VAL A 54 -2.24 -17.32 5.54
C VAL A 54 -2.00 -18.70 6.20
N PRO A 55 -2.24 -18.83 7.51
CA PRO A 55 -2.59 -17.78 8.47
C PRO A 55 -1.47 -16.75 8.58
N LEU A 56 -1.82 -15.50 8.94
CA LEU A 56 -0.81 -14.46 9.20
C LEU A 56 0.12 -15.01 10.28
N PRO A 57 1.38 -15.35 9.94
CA PRO A 57 2.20 -16.15 10.82
C PRO A 57 2.54 -15.40 12.11
N GLU A 58 2.49 -16.08 13.25
CA GLU A 58 2.89 -15.53 14.55
C GLU A 58 4.40 -15.25 14.67
N ARG A 59 5.23 -15.79 13.79
CA ARG A 59 6.70 -15.65 13.84
C ARG A 59 7.31 -14.67 12.82
N PRO A 60 8.37 -13.87 13.19
CA PRO A 60 8.78 -12.64 12.50
C PRO A 60 9.54 -12.73 11.18
N ARG A 61 9.97 -13.87 10.68
CA ARG A 61 10.99 -13.92 9.60
C ARG A 61 10.51 -14.06 8.15
N GLU A 62 9.22 -14.33 7.88
CA GLU A 62 8.69 -14.44 6.51
C GLU A 62 7.51 -13.49 6.24
N ARG A 63 7.55 -12.18 6.66
CA ARG A 63 6.38 -11.58 7.25
C ARG A 63 6.15 -10.18 6.81
N LEU A 64 4.89 -9.91 6.63
CA LEU A 64 4.35 -8.59 6.61
C LEU A 64 4.66 -7.89 7.94
N HIS A 65 5.58 -6.95 7.94
CA HIS A 65 5.97 -6.14 9.09
C HIS A 65 5.75 -4.66 8.77
N LEU A 66 5.83 -3.83 9.78
CA LEU A 66 5.80 -2.39 9.57
C LEU A 66 6.92 -2.01 8.60
N GLY A 67 6.56 -1.19 7.61
CA GLY A 67 7.43 -0.81 6.52
C GLY A 67 7.34 -1.68 5.27
N SER A 68 6.63 -2.81 5.29
CA SER A 68 6.36 -3.59 4.07
C SER A 68 5.52 -2.77 3.08
N LEU A 69 5.83 -2.92 1.79
CA LEU A 69 4.96 -2.39 0.73
C LEU A 69 3.85 -3.40 0.46
N VAL A 70 2.61 -2.93 0.49
CA VAL A 70 1.43 -3.78 0.30
C VAL A 70 0.51 -3.23 -0.78
N VAL A 71 -0.17 -4.12 -1.47
CA VAL A 71 -1.25 -3.78 -2.40
C VAL A 71 -2.58 -3.98 -1.69
N PHE A 72 -3.45 -3.01 -1.74
CA PHE A 72 -4.77 -3.04 -1.11
C PHE A 72 -5.82 -2.31 -1.94
N ALA A 73 -7.09 -2.64 -1.70
CA ALA A 73 -8.22 -1.96 -2.31
C ALA A 73 -8.56 -0.68 -1.51
N ALA A 74 -8.54 0.46 -2.18
CA ALA A 74 -8.94 1.75 -1.63
C ALA A 74 -10.10 2.32 -2.48
N GLY A 75 -11.32 2.09 -2.05
CA GLY A 75 -12.50 2.36 -2.88
C GLY A 75 -12.45 1.58 -4.18
N ASP A 76 -12.48 2.27 -5.30
CA ASP A 76 -12.52 1.67 -6.65
C ASP A 76 -11.14 1.48 -7.28
N ILE A 77 -10.06 1.73 -6.56
CA ILE A 77 -8.70 1.60 -7.07
C ILE A 77 -7.85 0.65 -6.23
N LEU A 78 -6.88 0.03 -6.89
CA LEU A 78 -5.81 -0.70 -6.21
C LEU A 78 -4.63 0.25 -5.98
N VAL A 79 -4.12 0.24 -4.76
CA VAL A 79 -3.05 1.13 -4.31
C VAL A 79 -1.93 0.28 -3.73
N ALA A 80 -0.68 0.67 -4.02
CA ALA A 80 0.50 0.09 -3.40
C ALA A 80 1.15 1.15 -2.50
N HIS A 81 1.09 0.95 -1.18
CA HIS A 81 1.69 1.86 -0.20
C HIS A 81 2.40 1.08 0.91
N ARG A 82 3.08 1.81 1.77
CA ARG A 82 3.83 1.25 2.89
C ARG A 82 2.95 1.08 4.11
N LEU A 83 2.96 -0.12 4.72
CA LEU A 83 2.30 -0.39 5.99
C LEU A 83 3.04 0.34 7.12
N VAL A 84 2.40 1.33 7.74
CA VAL A 84 3.02 2.17 8.77
C VAL A 84 2.47 1.94 10.17
N ARG A 85 1.28 1.34 10.29
CA ARG A 85 0.66 1.06 11.59
C ARG A 85 -0.29 -0.12 11.51
N ARG A 86 -0.36 -0.87 12.62
CA ARG A 86 -1.42 -1.84 12.90
C ARG A 86 -1.98 -1.54 14.27
N ALA A 87 -3.27 -1.34 14.40
CA ALA A 87 -3.92 -1.11 15.69
C ALA A 87 -5.42 -1.38 15.59
N GLY A 88 -5.98 -2.04 16.61
CA GLY A 88 -7.42 -2.29 16.70
C GLY A 88 -7.97 -3.16 15.56
N GLY A 89 -7.16 -4.11 15.05
CA GLY A 89 -7.55 -4.94 13.90
C GLY A 89 -7.36 -4.26 12.55
N GLN A 90 -7.14 -2.95 12.50
CA GLN A 90 -7.01 -2.18 11.27
C GLN A 90 -5.56 -1.89 10.90
N TRP A 91 -5.32 -1.73 9.62
CA TRP A 91 -4.02 -1.40 9.05
C TRP A 91 -4.04 -0.01 8.41
N VAL A 92 -2.99 0.75 8.66
CA VAL A 92 -2.80 2.08 8.08
C VAL A 92 -1.62 2.05 7.16
N MET A 93 -1.83 2.46 5.92
CA MET A 93 -0.81 2.60 4.91
C MET A 93 -0.47 4.08 4.68
N GLN A 94 0.70 4.32 4.07
CA GLN A 94 1.09 5.64 3.61
C GLN A 94 2.03 5.51 2.41
N GLY A 95 1.76 6.26 1.36
CA GLY A 95 2.69 6.44 0.25
C GLY A 95 3.91 7.24 0.70
N ASP A 96 5.10 6.81 0.27
CA ASP A 96 6.35 7.45 0.69
C ASP A 96 6.42 8.93 0.28
N GLY A 97 5.88 9.28 -0.89
CA GLY A 97 5.74 10.67 -1.35
C GLY A 97 4.55 11.42 -0.75
N ARG A 98 3.70 10.78 0.04
CA ARG A 98 2.51 11.44 0.59
C ARG A 98 2.74 12.00 1.98
N ARG A 99 2.11 13.15 2.24
CA ARG A 99 2.15 13.78 3.56
C ARG A 99 1.16 13.17 4.54
N ALA A 100 0.05 12.64 4.06
CA ALA A 100 -1.02 12.05 4.86
C ALA A 100 -1.05 10.53 4.70
N PRO A 101 -1.32 9.76 5.78
CA PRO A 101 -1.64 8.35 5.66
C PRO A 101 -2.97 8.16 4.95
N ASP A 102 -3.18 6.96 4.45
CA ASP A 102 -4.47 6.52 3.94
C ASP A 102 -5.46 6.32 5.09
N LEU A 103 -6.73 6.20 4.77
CA LEU A 103 -7.73 5.75 5.72
C LEU A 103 -7.40 4.34 6.19
N PRO A 104 -7.67 4.00 7.46
CA PRO A 104 -7.50 2.64 7.93
C PRO A 104 -8.29 1.65 7.10
N VAL A 105 -7.70 0.50 6.81
CA VAL A 105 -8.35 -0.59 6.08
C VAL A 105 -8.34 -1.87 6.91
N GLU A 106 -9.31 -2.74 6.66
CA GLU A 106 -9.33 -4.06 7.24
C GLU A 106 -8.28 -4.96 6.55
N PRO A 107 -7.68 -5.94 7.26
CA PRO A 107 -6.70 -6.85 6.70
C PRO A 107 -7.17 -7.55 5.43
N GLU A 108 -8.47 -7.81 5.32
CA GLU A 108 -9.13 -8.47 4.18
C GLU A 108 -9.11 -7.61 2.91
N GLN A 109 -8.91 -6.30 3.03
CA GLN A 109 -8.75 -5.40 1.89
C GLN A 109 -7.32 -5.43 1.34
N VAL A 110 -6.37 -5.97 2.08
CA VAL A 110 -4.98 -6.13 1.64
C VAL A 110 -4.86 -7.38 0.79
N LEU A 111 -4.37 -7.24 -0.42
CA LEU A 111 -4.32 -8.29 -1.43
C LEU A 111 -3.02 -9.07 -1.42
N GLY A 112 -1.92 -8.38 -1.17
CA GLY A 112 -0.61 -9.02 -1.20
C GLY A 112 0.51 -8.06 -0.79
N VAL A 113 1.72 -8.60 -0.74
CA VAL A 113 2.95 -7.88 -0.41
C VAL A 113 3.81 -7.70 -1.66
N VAL A 114 4.36 -6.50 -1.85
CA VAL A 114 5.31 -6.22 -2.94
C VAL A 114 6.65 -6.82 -2.57
N THR A 115 7.18 -7.68 -3.44
CA THR A 115 8.47 -8.38 -3.25
C THR A 115 9.58 -7.84 -4.14
N ALA A 116 9.23 -7.20 -5.25
CA ALA A 116 10.17 -6.58 -6.16
C ALA A 116 9.48 -5.49 -6.99
N ALA A 117 10.28 -4.58 -7.55
CA ALA A 117 9.84 -3.67 -8.59
C ALA A 117 10.84 -3.64 -9.74
N TYR A 118 10.33 -3.40 -10.95
CA TYR A 118 11.09 -3.42 -12.18
C TYR A 118 10.77 -2.19 -13.03
N GLN A 119 11.79 -1.61 -13.63
CA GLN A 119 11.63 -0.52 -14.60
C GLN A 119 12.45 -0.86 -15.85
N GLY A 120 11.81 -0.83 -17.02
CA GLY A 120 12.45 -1.24 -18.26
C GLY A 120 13.02 -2.68 -18.22
N GLY A 121 12.34 -3.59 -17.54
CA GLY A 121 12.75 -4.99 -17.36
C GLY A 121 13.86 -5.22 -16.32
N ARG A 122 14.46 -4.16 -15.78
CA ARG A 122 15.51 -4.26 -14.75
C ARG A 122 14.92 -4.08 -13.35
N ARG A 123 15.35 -4.94 -12.40
CA ARG A 123 14.94 -4.81 -11.01
C ARG A 123 15.50 -3.49 -10.43
N CYS A 124 14.60 -2.67 -9.89
CA CYS A 124 14.93 -1.38 -9.28
C CYS A 124 14.64 -1.32 -7.77
N TRP A 125 13.91 -2.31 -7.22
CA TRP A 125 13.61 -2.41 -5.78
C TRP A 125 13.40 -3.89 -5.40
N PRO A 126 13.72 -4.36 -4.16
CA PRO A 126 14.47 -3.63 -3.13
C PRO A 126 15.94 -3.46 -3.52
N ASP A 127 16.53 -2.38 -3.06
CA ASP A 127 17.95 -2.12 -3.14
C ASP A 127 18.65 -2.46 -1.79
N ARG A 128 19.97 -2.22 -1.73
CA ARG A 128 20.77 -2.50 -0.52
C ARG A 128 20.40 -1.63 0.67
N VAL A 129 19.82 -0.46 0.45
CA VAL A 129 19.44 0.52 1.48
C VAL A 129 17.98 0.41 1.91
N GLU A 130 17.21 -0.46 1.25
CA GLU A 130 15.77 -0.63 1.55
C GLU A 130 15.48 -0.85 3.04
N PRO A 131 16.21 -1.68 3.81
CA PRO A 131 15.95 -1.84 5.23
C PRO A 131 16.02 -0.54 6.03
N ALA A 132 17.01 0.33 5.74
CA ALA A 132 17.13 1.64 6.38
C ALA A 132 16.03 2.61 5.92
N VAL A 133 15.74 2.63 4.62
CA VAL A 133 14.65 3.43 4.01
C VAL A 133 13.32 3.05 4.61
N ARG A 134 13.05 1.76 4.79
CA ARG A 134 11.83 1.26 5.41
C ARG A 134 11.61 1.83 6.81
N TRP A 135 12.63 1.77 7.67
CA TRP A 135 12.55 2.30 9.03
C TRP A 135 12.44 3.82 9.07
N PHE A 136 13.11 4.51 8.16
CA PHE A 136 12.96 5.96 8.01
C PHE A 136 11.50 6.36 7.75
N TRP A 137 10.80 5.70 6.83
CA TRP A 137 9.41 6.02 6.52
C TRP A 137 8.45 5.69 7.65
N VAL A 138 8.66 4.58 8.36
CA VAL A 138 7.88 4.24 9.56
C VAL A 138 8.12 5.27 10.66
N ALA A 139 9.37 5.60 10.95
CA ALA A 139 9.71 6.61 11.95
C ALA A 139 9.12 7.98 11.60
N ARG A 140 9.20 8.40 10.33
CA ARG A 140 8.59 9.64 9.85
C ARG A 140 7.08 9.68 10.12
N TYR A 141 6.37 8.58 9.91
CA TYR A 141 4.94 8.52 10.25
C TYR A 141 4.68 8.83 11.71
N TYR A 142 5.44 8.23 12.62
CA TYR A 142 5.26 8.44 14.07
C TYR A 142 5.73 9.82 14.53
N LEU A 143 6.82 10.34 13.99
CA LEU A 143 7.37 11.65 14.35
C LEU A 143 6.47 12.81 13.90
N LEU A 144 5.83 12.71 12.75
CA LEU A 144 4.95 13.77 12.22
C LEU A 144 3.50 13.68 12.75
N ARG A 145 3.17 12.64 13.50
CA ARG A 145 1.82 12.41 14.01
C ARG A 145 1.35 13.48 15.02
N PRO A 146 2.14 13.92 16.04
CA PRO A 146 1.69 14.93 16.99
C PRO A 146 1.40 16.30 16.34
N ILE A 147 2.18 16.70 15.34
CA ILE A 147 2.00 17.97 14.62
C ILE A 147 0.66 18.02 13.89
N ARG A 148 0.13 16.90 13.49
CA ARG A 148 -1.15 16.79 12.76
C ARG A 148 -2.37 16.83 13.66
N PHE A 149 -2.27 16.26 14.87
CA PHE A 149 -3.37 16.28 15.83
C PHE A 149 -3.66 17.71 16.30
N THR A 150 -2.62 18.51 16.53
CA THR A 150 -2.75 19.95 16.89
C THR A 150 -3.35 20.79 15.77
N TRP A 151 -3.05 20.49 14.50
CA TRP A 151 -3.54 21.26 13.36
C TRP A 151 -5.05 21.06 13.08
N HIS A 152 -5.55 19.84 13.26
CA HIS A 152 -6.98 19.55 13.15
C HIS A 152 -7.78 20.10 14.34
N ALA A 153 -7.23 20.06 15.54
CA ALA A 153 -7.83 20.67 16.72
C ALA A 153 -7.94 22.20 16.59
N LEU A 154 -6.93 22.86 16.03
CA LEU A 154 -6.93 24.30 15.82
C LEU A 154 -7.86 24.77 14.68
N ARG A 155 -8.14 23.93 13.68
CA ARG A 155 -9.13 24.25 12.64
C ARG A 155 -10.57 24.12 13.13
N GLY A 156 -10.85 23.25 14.09
CA GLY A 156 -12.18 23.11 14.70
C GLY A 156 -12.56 24.26 15.62
N LEU A 157 -11.62 25.09 16.05
CA LEU A 157 -11.84 26.24 16.94
C LEU A 157 -12.14 27.56 16.21
N ARG A 158 -12.06 27.61 14.89
CA ARG A 158 -12.54 28.75 14.09
C ARG A 158 -13.96 28.46 13.65
N GLY A 159 -14.90 28.70 14.58
CA GLY A 159 -16.33 28.75 14.26
C GLY A 159 -16.63 29.95 13.35
N PRO A 160 -17.72 29.89 12.58
CA PRO A 160 -18.13 30.99 11.72
C PRO A 160 -18.51 32.20 12.60
N SER A 161 -17.91 33.32 12.33
CA SER A 161 -18.40 34.66 12.75
C SER A 161 -19.35 35.19 11.72
#